data_84ad097eb1ca3a470f9d49bca70f2614
#
_entry.id   84ad097eb1ca3a470f9d49bca70f2614
#
_cell.length_a   1.000
_cell.length_b   1.000
_cell.length_c   1.000
_cell.angle_alpha   90.00
_cell.angle_beta   90.00
_cell.angle_gamma   90.00
#
_symmetry.space_group_name_H-M   'P 1'
#
loop_
_entity.id
_entity.type
_entity.pdbx_description
1 polymer ?
#
loop_
_entity_poly.entity_id
_entity_poly.type
_entity_poly.pdbx_seq_one_letter_code
_entity_poly.pdbx_strand_id
1 'polypeptide(L)'
;MEWFTLAVAGVFEVVWACAMKYSEGFSKIVPSVVTVIGFFLSVFFLSLAVKKLPLGTAYAIWTGFGTVGTCVLGVYLFQEHFSIPKAVCVLLILSGIAGLKLLH
;
A
#
# COMPACT_ATOMS: atom_id res chain seq x y z
N MET A 1 -13.81 13.00 1.30
CA MET A 1 -12.53 13.13 2.03
C MET A 1 -11.99 11.79 2.52
N GLU A 2 -12.89 10.87 2.86
CA GLU A 2 -12.45 9.54 3.33
C GLU A 2 -11.69 8.76 2.26
N TRP A 3 -12.06 8.91 1.00
CA TRP A 3 -11.33 8.26 -0.10
C TRP A 3 -9.94 8.86 -0.26
N PHE A 4 -9.81 10.18 -0.11
CA PHE A 4 -8.50 10.83 -0.14
C PHE A 4 -7.64 10.38 1.03
N THR A 5 -8.22 10.30 2.23
CA THR A 5 -7.53 9.83 3.42
C THR A 5 -7.03 8.41 3.23
N LEU A 6 -7.88 7.56 2.63
CA LEU A 6 -7.52 6.17 2.36
C LEU A 6 -6.37 6.08 1.36
N ALA A 7 -6.38 6.93 0.32
CA ALA A 7 -5.29 6.98 -0.65
C ALA A 7 -3.97 7.41 0.00
N VAL A 8 -4.03 8.40 0.91
CA VAL A 8 -2.84 8.82 1.66
C VAL A 8 -2.30 7.67 2.50
N ALA A 9 -3.19 6.92 3.16
CA ALA A 9 -2.79 5.75 3.93
C ALA A 9 -2.09 4.72 3.04
N GLY A 10 -2.61 4.50 1.83
CA GLY A 10 -2.00 3.58 0.87
C GLY A 10 -0.62 4.04 0.42
N VAL A 11 -0.43 5.35 0.21
CA VAL A 11 0.88 5.89 -0.14
C VAL A 11 1.89 5.64 0.98
N PHE A 12 1.51 5.89 2.24
CA PHE A 12 2.39 5.61 3.36
C PHE A 12 2.69 4.11 3.48
N GLU A 13 1.73 3.26 3.14
CA GLU A 13 1.96 1.82 3.14
C GLU A 13 3.05 1.44 2.14
N VAL A 14 3.02 2.02 0.95
CA VAL A 14 4.06 1.78 -0.04
C VAL A 14 5.41 2.27 0.48
N VAL A 15 5.43 3.46 1.10
CA VAL A 15 6.66 4.04 1.63
C VAL A 15 7.28 3.14 2.70
N TRP A 16 6.50 2.71 3.71
CA TRP A 16 7.10 1.90 4.77
C TRP A 16 7.48 0.51 4.28
N ALA A 17 6.73 -0.05 3.31
CA ALA A 17 7.07 -1.36 2.77
C ALA A 17 8.40 -1.32 2.01
N CYS A 18 8.62 -0.28 1.19
CA CYS A 18 9.89 -0.11 0.48
C CYS A 18 11.04 0.17 1.45
N ALA A 19 10.79 1.02 2.45
CA ALA A 19 11.81 1.32 3.45
C ALA A 19 12.20 0.07 4.23
N MET A 20 11.23 -0.81 4.51
CA MET A 20 11.50 -2.07 5.20
C MET A 20 12.47 -2.92 4.42
N LYS A 21 12.32 -2.98 3.09
CA LYS A 21 13.26 -3.74 2.27
C LYS A 21 14.65 -3.12 2.29
N TYR A 22 14.74 -1.79 2.24
CA TYR A 22 16.04 -1.10 2.34
C TYR A 22 16.70 -1.30 3.70
N SER A 23 15.91 -1.59 4.75
CA SER A 23 16.45 -1.78 6.09
C SER A 23 17.21 -3.09 6.26
N GLU A 24 17.05 -4.01 5.33
CA GLU A 24 17.71 -5.33 5.36
C GLU A 24 17.49 -6.01 6.72
N GLY A 25 16.20 -6.24 7.04
CA GLY A 25 15.83 -6.89 8.29
C GLY A 25 15.97 -5.98 9.50
N PHE A 26 15.79 -4.68 9.31
CA PHE A 26 15.92 -3.66 10.36
C PHE A 26 17.35 -3.52 10.88
N SER A 27 18.33 -3.89 10.06
CA SER A 27 19.74 -3.74 10.42
C SER A 27 20.26 -2.32 10.15
N LYS A 28 19.61 -1.55 9.27
CA LYS A 28 20.00 -0.17 8.95
C LYS A 28 19.07 0.79 9.66
N ILE A 29 19.65 1.76 10.38
CA ILE A 29 18.87 2.64 11.25
C ILE A 29 17.92 3.55 10.48
N VAL A 30 18.39 4.25 9.45
CA VAL A 30 17.57 5.23 8.73
C VAL A 30 16.36 4.57 8.06
N PRO A 31 16.53 3.51 7.22
CA PRO A 31 15.36 2.84 6.66
C PRO A 31 14.44 2.23 7.70
N SER A 32 14.99 1.74 8.82
CA SER A 32 14.18 1.17 9.89
C SER A 32 13.28 2.23 10.53
N VAL A 33 13.82 3.42 10.78
CA VAL A 33 13.05 4.53 11.34
C VAL A 33 11.95 4.96 10.37
N VAL A 34 12.28 5.08 9.07
CA VAL A 34 11.28 5.43 8.05
C VAL A 34 10.17 4.38 8.00
N THR A 35 10.53 3.10 8.10
CA THR A 35 9.54 2.02 8.11
C THR A 35 8.56 2.17 9.26
N VAL A 36 9.07 2.39 10.48
CA VAL A 36 8.23 2.48 11.67
C VAL A 36 7.32 3.70 11.59
N ILE A 37 7.87 4.85 11.25
CA ILE A 37 7.10 6.08 11.15
C ILE A 37 6.05 5.96 10.05
N GLY A 38 6.44 5.45 8.89
CA GLY A 38 5.51 5.28 7.77
C GLY A 38 4.38 4.33 8.11
N PHE A 39 4.69 3.24 8.82
CA PHE A 39 3.68 2.28 9.24
C PHE A 39 2.64 2.94 10.15
N PHE A 40 3.09 3.67 11.18
CA PHE A 40 2.16 4.33 12.09
C PHE A 40 1.31 5.38 11.38
N LEU A 41 1.91 6.16 10.47
CA LEU A 41 1.15 7.15 9.70
C LEU A 41 0.13 6.47 8.78
N SER A 42 0.50 5.37 8.15
CA SER A 42 -0.41 4.63 7.28
C SER A 42 -1.62 4.14 8.06
N VAL A 43 -1.40 3.50 9.20
CA VAL A 43 -2.46 2.97 10.04
C VAL A 43 -3.32 4.11 10.61
N PHE A 44 -2.71 5.22 10.98
CA PHE A 44 -3.44 6.38 11.49
C PHE A 44 -4.44 6.90 10.44
N PHE A 45 -3.98 7.10 9.22
CA PHE A 45 -4.86 7.58 8.16
C PHE A 45 -5.92 6.54 7.79
N LEU A 46 -5.56 5.26 7.83
CA LEU A 46 -6.55 4.20 7.64
C LEU A 46 -7.64 4.27 8.71
N SER A 47 -7.24 4.50 9.96
CA SER A 47 -8.21 4.58 11.05
C SER A 47 -9.18 5.74 10.87
N LEU A 48 -8.72 6.85 10.29
CA LEU A 48 -9.60 7.96 9.98
C LEU A 48 -10.58 7.60 8.86
N ALA A 49 -10.12 6.88 7.86
CA ALA A 49 -10.98 6.48 6.73
C ALA A 49 -12.08 5.53 7.18
N VAL A 50 -11.79 4.58 8.08
CA VAL A 50 -12.79 3.59 8.51
C VAL A 50 -13.85 4.18 9.44
N LYS A 51 -13.72 5.43 9.85
CA LYS A 51 -14.81 6.10 10.56
C LYS A 51 -16.03 6.29 9.67
N LYS A 52 -15.81 6.43 8.35
CA LYS A 52 -16.88 6.69 7.38
C LYS A 52 -17.06 5.57 6.37
N LEU A 53 -16.08 4.68 6.23
CA LEU A 53 -16.14 3.58 5.27
C LEU A 53 -16.26 2.26 6.01
N PRO A 54 -16.92 1.24 5.39
CA PRO A 54 -16.90 -0.10 5.99
C PRO A 54 -15.47 -0.60 6.13
N LEU A 55 -15.19 -1.27 7.23
CA LEU A 55 -13.83 -1.75 7.53
C LEU A 55 -13.32 -2.66 6.43
N GLY A 56 -14.13 -3.62 6.00
CA GLY A 56 -13.69 -4.57 4.97
C GLY A 56 -13.34 -3.90 3.66
N THR A 57 -14.17 -2.95 3.22
CA THR A 57 -13.92 -2.21 1.98
C THR A 57 -12.66 -1.36 2.09
N ALA A 58 -12.53 -0.61 3.18
CA ALA A 58 -11.36 0.26 3.38
C ALA A 58 -10.08 -0.57 3.48
N TYR A 59 -10.12 -1.66 4.23
CA TYR A 59 -8.95 -2.52 4.42
C TYR A 59 -8.52 -3.15 3.10
N ALA A 60 -9.48 -3.66 2.31
CA ALA A 60 -9.17 -4.29 1.03
C ALA A 60 -8.54 -3.29 0.06
N ILE A 61 -9.07 -2.07 0.01
CA ILE A 61 -8.53 -1.02 -0.87
C ILE A 61 -7.15 -0.59 -0.39
N TRP A 62 -6.98 -0.38 0.91
CA TRP A 62 -5.69 0.01 1.50
C TRP A 62 -4.62 -1.04 1.20
N THR A 63 -4.92 -2.31 1.47
CA THR A 63 -3.99 -3.41 1.24
C THR A 63 -3.70 -3.58 -0.25
N GLY A 64 -4.74 -3.53 -1.08
CA GLY A 64 -4.58 -3.68 -2.52
C GLY A 64 -3.79 -2.55 -3.14
N PHE A 65 -4.05 -1.32 -2.71
CA PHE A 65 -3.31 -0.15 -3.18
C PHE A 65 -1.82 -0.29 -2.83
N GLY A 66 -1.53 -0.67 -1.58
CA GLY A 66 -0.15 -0.88 -1.15
C GLY A 66 0.52 -2.01 -1.92
N THR A 67 -0.21 -3.10 -2.16
CA THR A 67 0.32 -4.23 -2.92
C THR A 67 0.69 -3.82 -4.35
N VAL A 68 -0.21 -3.10 -5.03
CA VAL A 68 0.06 -2.63 -6.39
C VAL A 68 1.25 -1.67 -6.40
N GLY A 69 1.28 -0.72 -5.47
CA GLY A 69 2.37 0.24 -5.39
C GLY A 69 3.71 -0.42 -5.15
N THR A 70 3.77 -1.39 -4.24
CA THR A 70 5.03 -2.09 -3.95
C THR A 70 5.45 -3.00 -5.11
N CYS A 71 4.50 -3.60 -5.82
CA CYS A 71 4.83 -4.38 -7.01
C CYS A 71 5.47 -3.51 -8.09
N VAL A 72 4.91 -2.32 -8.34
CA VAL A 72 5.45 -1.40 -9.33
C VAL A 72 6.82 -0.90 -8.91
N LEU A 73 6.95 -0.42 -7.68
CA LEU A 73 8.23 0.11 -7.20
C LEU A 73 9.27 -0.98 -7.03
N GLY A 74 8.85 -2.22 -6.74
CA GLY A 74 9.78 -3.34 -6.66
C GLY A 74 10.52 -3.57 -7.97
N VAL A 75 9.79 -3.44 -9.09
CA VAL A 75 10.42 -3.58 -10.42
C VAL A 75 11.45 -2.46 -10.64
N TYR A 76 11.11 -1.22 -10.30
CA TYR A 76 12.00 -0.08 -10.57
C TYR A 76 13.13 0.06 -9.55
N LEU A 77 12.85 -0.14 -8.26
CA LEU A 77 13.82 0.14 -7.22
C LEU A 77 14.69 -1.07 -6.87
N PHE A 78 14.12 -2.27 -6.93
CA PHE A 78 14.79 -3.48 -6.47
C PHE A 78 15.09 -4.46 -7.59
N GLN A 79 14.86 -4.05 -8.84
CA GLN A 79 15.13 -4.88 -10.02
C GLN A 79 14.40 -6.22 -9.96
N GLU A 80 13.19 -6.24 -9.40
CA GLU A 80 12.39 -7.46 -9.34
C GLU A 80 11.91 -7.85 -10.72
N HIS A 81 11.73 -9.15 -10.91
CA HIS A 81 11.31 -9.67 -12.19
C HIS A 81 9.90 -9.19 -12.55
N PHE A 82 9.75 -8.66 -13.77
CA PHE A 82 8.44 -8.30 -14.33
C PHE A 82 8.04 -9.33 -15.36
N SER A 83 6.76 -9.73 -15.34
CA SER A 83 6.24 -10.68 -16.31
C SER A 83 4.80 -10.32 -16.64
N ILE A 84 4.31 -10.82 -17.78
CA ILE A 84 2.94 -10.59 -18.17
C ILE A 84 1.95 -11.19 -17.16
N PRO A 85 2.16 -12.43 -16.65
CA PRO A 85 1.28 -12.95 -15.61
C PRO A 85 1.21 -12.07 -14.36
N LYS A 86 2.34 -11.48 -13.95
CA LYS A 86 2.34 -10.54 -12.82
C LYS A 86 1.52 -9.30 -13.13
N ALA A 87 1.64 -8.76 -14.33
CA ALA A 87 0.87 -7.59 -14.75
C ALA A 87 -0.63 -7.89 -14.71
N VAL A 88 -1.03 -9.07 -15.16
CA VAL A 88 -2.42 -9.48 -15.12
C VAL A 88 -2.93 -9.53 -13.68
N CYS A 89 -2.15 -10.09 -12.76
CA CYS A 89 -2.53 -10.15 -11.36
C CYS A 89 -2.69 -8.76 -10.75
N VAL A 90 -1.78 -7.84 -11.07
CA VAL A 90 -1.87 -6.45 -10.60
C VAL A 90 -3.14 -5.79 -11.14
N LEU A 91 -3.46 -6.01 -12.42
CA LEU A 91 -4.68 -5.47 -13.01
C LEU A 91 -5.94 -6.03 -12.33
N LEU A 92 -5.93 -7.30 -11.92
CA LEU A 92 -7.04 -7.88 -11.18
C LEU A 92 -7.23 -7.19 -9.82
N ILE A 93 -6.14 -6.89 -9.13
CA ILE A 93 -6.21 -6.16 -7.86
C ILE A 93 -6.79 -4.77 -8.08
N LEU A 94 -6.30 -4.05 -9.07
CA LEU A 94 -6.82 -2.72 -9.40
C LEU A 94 -8.30 -2.75 -9.76
N SER A 95 -8.72 -3.78 -10.52
CA SER A 95 -10.12 -3.96 -10.88
C SER A 95 -10.99 -4.18 -9.64
N GLY A 96 -10.48 -4.98 -8.69
CA GLY A 96 -11.19 -5.21 -7.43
C GLY A 96 -11.34 -3.94 -6.62
N ILE A 97 -10.31 -3.11 -6.55
CA ILE A 97 -10.35 -1.83 -5.85
C ILE A 97 -11.41 -0.93 -6.48
N ALA A 98 -11.39 -0.80 -7.81
CA ALA A 98 -12.37 0.01 -8.52
C ALA A 98 -13.79 -0.50 -8.29
N GLY A 99 -13.96 -1.83 -8.31
CA GLY A 99 -15.26 -2.44 -8.07
C GLY A 99 -15.78 -2.16 -6.66
N LEU A 100 -14.93 -2.26 -5.66
CA LEU A 100 -15.32 -1.98 -4.29
C LEU A 100 -15.75 -0.52 -4.11
N LYS A 101 -15.04 0.39 -4.74
CA LYS A 101 -15.42 1.80 -4.68
C LYS A 101 -16.77 2.04 -5.33
N LEU A 102 -17.01 1.41 -6.48
CA LEU A 102 -18.27 1.59 -7.20
C LEU A 102 -19.45 0.95 -6.46
N LEU A 103 -19.22 -0.16 -5.76
CA LEU A 103 -20.27 -0.85 -5.01
C LEU A 103 -20.55 -0.22 -3.66
N HIS A 104 -19.64 0.61 -3.17
CA HIS A 104 -19.87 1.33 -1.93
C HIS A 104 -20.97 2.35 -2.14
#